data_0304194c079afa69e3aeb49dd646bca3
#
_entry.id   0304194c079afa69e3aeb49dd646bca3
#
_cell.length_a   1.000
_cell.length_b   1.000
_cell.length_c   1.000
_cell.angle_alpha   90.00
_cell.angle_beta   90.00
_cell.angle_gamma   90.00
#
_symmetry.space_group_name_H-M   'P 1'
#
loop_
_entity.id
_entity.type
_entity.pdbx_description
1 polymer ?
#
loop_
_entity_poly.entity_id
_entity_poly.type
_entity_poly.pdbx_seq_one_letter_code
_entity_poly.pdbx_strand_id
1 'polypeptide(L)'
;DQYDYPELTANFEDATYDWANMPYQIDKNSPQEQIEAVALLGYHAGVSVEMMYDDDGTGSGAFSVDVPYALYNHFDYASCNFKPRTVSSQVWDSYIMEALEMRRPIFYAGTSKEGGGHAFVCDGYDENGLFHYNYGWSGSGDGYFASTAIDYPNDVGAIFDIMPKEVHKNTSEAPKHFEVVPAENNALSAKLSWK
;
A
#
# COMPACT_ATOMS: atom_id res chain seq x y z
N ASP A 1 -28.81 5.25 -7.46
CA ASP A 1 -27.35 5.31 -7.25
C ASP A 1 -27.05 6.51 -6.36
N GLN A 2 -26.19 6.32 -5.39
CA GLN A 2 -25.90 7.34 -4.37
C GLN A 2 -24.89 8.38 -4.90
N TYR A 3 -24.22 8.08 -6.01
CA TYR A 3 -23.15 8.90 -6.61
C TYR A 3 -23.48 9.14 -8.08
N ASP A 4 -23.45 10.41 -8.49
CA ASP A 4 -23.81 10.87 -9.84
C ASP A 4 -22.54 11.11 -10.69
N TYR A 5 -21.67 10.10 -10.79
CA TYR A 5 -20.55 10.13 -11.72
C TYR A 5 -20.66 8.98 -12.75
N PRO A 6 -20.10 9.15 -13.96
CA PRO A 6 -20.20 8.14 -15.01
C PRO A 6 -19.48 6.85 -14.59
N GLU A 7 -19.87 5.72 -15.19
CA GLU A 7 -19.14 4.45 -15.03
C GLU A 7 -17.68 4.64 -15.40
N LEU A 8 -16.79 4.25 -14.46
CA LEU A 8 -15.35 4.30 -14.64
C LEU A 8 -14.85 2.92 -15.08
N THR A 9 -14.05 2.90 -16.14
CA THR A 9 -13.53 1.65 -16.71
C THR A 9 -12.03 1.76 -16.97
N ALA A 10 -11.32 0.61 -16.89
CA ALA A 10 -9.90 0.51 -17.20
C ALA A 10 -9.63 -0.73 -18.06
N ASN A 11 -8.77 -0.60 -19.07
CA ASN A 11 -8.28 -1.74 -19.82
C ASN A 11 -6.95 -2.20 -19.22
N PHE A 12 -7.01 -3.14 -18.30
CA PHE A 12 -5.84 -3.63 -17.58
C PHE A 12 -4.92 -4.49 -18.46
N GLU A 13 -5.45 -5.17 -19.49
CA GLU A 13 -4.66 -6.07 -20.34
C GLU A 13 -3.67 -5.31 -21.22
N ASP A 14 -4.03 -4.10 -21.66
CA ASP A 14 -3.20 -3.24 -22.49
C ASP A 14 -2.45 -2.17 -21.66
N ALA A 15 -2.64 -2.14 -20.34
CA ALA A 15 -2.04 -1.13 -19.49
C ALA A 15 -0.53 -1.33 -19.36
N THR A 16 0.20 -0.25 -19.56
CA THR A 16 1.65 -0.18 -19.28
C THR A 16 1.91 0.96 -18.31
N TYR A 17 2.58 0.65 -17.21
CA TYR A 17 2.92 1.64 -16.19
C TYR A 17 4.35 2.13 -16.38
N ASP A 18 4.51 3.44 -16.52
CA ASP A 18 5.82 4.08 -16.70
C ASP A 18 6.51 4.31 -15.36
N TRP A 19 7.04 3.23 -14.79
CA TRP A 19 7.72 3.24 -13.49
C TRP A 19 8.93 4.20 -13.47
N ALA A 20 9.57 4.45 -14.62
CA ALA A 20 10.72 5.34 -14.70
C ALA A 20 10.33 6.81 -14.46
N ASN A 21 9.10 7.16 -14.78
CA ASN A 21 8.53 8.48 -14.56
C ASN A 21 7.66 8.58 -13.28
N MET A 22 7.70 7.59 -12.38
CA MET A 22 7.07 7.70 -11.06
C MET A 22 8.10 8.16 -10.03
N PRO A 23 8.17 9.46 -9.68
CA PRO A 23 9.10 9.97 -8.68
C PRO A 23 8.63 9.62 -7.27
N TYR A 24 9.51 9.80 -6.30
CA TYR A 24 9.18 9.62 -4.89
C TYR A 24 8.04 10.55 -4.41
N GLN A 25 7.96 11.75 -4.97
CA GLN A 25 6.93 12.74 -4.65
C GLN A 25 6.56 13.53 -5.89
N ILE A 26 5.29 13.85 -6.04
CA ILE A 26 4.77 14.76 -7.06
C ILE A 26 4.10 15.98 -6.40
N ASP A 27 4.17 17.13 -7.08
CA ASP A 27 3.46 18.32 -6.71
C ASP A 27 2.94 19.05 -7.98
N LYS A 28 2.33 20.21 -7.79
CA LYS A 28 1.78 21.02 -8.90
C LYS A 28 2.82 21.53 -9.92
N ASN A 29 4.10 21.45 -9.62
CA ASN A 29 5.20 21.87 -10.48
C ASN A 29 5.93 20.67 -11.10
N SER A 30 5.53 19.45 -10.76
CA SER A 30 6.13 18.24 -11.34
C SER A 30 5.89 18.19 -12.84
N PRO A 31 6.83 17.62 -13.62
CA PRO A 31 6.63 17.40 -15.05
C PRO A 31 5.34 16.65 -15.34
N GLN A 32 4.68 17.00 -16.44
CA GLN A 32 3.37 16.44 -16.79
C GLN A 32 3.42 14.92 -16.95
N GLU A 33 4.49 14.38 -17.56
CA GLU A 33 4.73 12.95 -17.71
C GLU A 33 4.80 12.20 -16.39
N GLN A 34 5.33 12.81 -15.33
CA GLN A 34 5.36 12.22 -13.98
C GLN A 34 3.98 12.22 -13.34
N ILE A 35 3.25 13.32 -13.51
CA ILE A 35 1.88 13.42 -13.00
C ILE A 35 0.99 12.38 -13.67
N GLU A 36 1.09 12.23 -15.00
CA GLU A 36 0.30 11.27 -15.77
C GLU A 36 0.64 9.82 -15.41
N ALA A 37 1.93 9.50 -15.23
CA ALA A 37 2.35 8.16 -14.83
C ALA A 37 1.74 7.75 -13.48
N VAL A 38 1.82 8.63 -12.47
CA VAL A 38 1.26 8.36 -11.15
C VAL A 38 -0.28 8.35 -11.18
N ALA A 39 -0.90 9.29 -11.91
CA ALA A 39 -2.35 9.39 -12.01
C ALA A 39 -2.98 8.16 -12.68
N LEU A 40 -2.34 7.63 -13.73
CA LEU A 40 -2.81 6.41 -14.40
C LEU A 40 -2.83 5.21 -13.44
N LEU A 41 -1.75 4.99 -12.69
CA LEU A 41 -1.70 3.91 -11.72
C LEU A 41 -2.75 4.09 -10.62
N GLY A 42 -2.88 5.30 -10.08
CA GLY A 42 -3.89 5.63 -9.06
C GLY A 42 -5.32 5.41 -9.56
N TYR A 43 -5.63 5.83 -10.79
CA TYR A 43 -6.92 5.62 -11.42
C TYR A 43 -7.23 4.13 -11.59
N HIS A 44 -6.29 3.35 -12.15
CA HIS A 44 -6.47 1.92 -12.31
C HIS A 44 -6.61 1.19 -10.97
N ALA A 45 -5.84 1.58 -9.95
CA ALA A 45 -5.97 1.02 -8.62
C ALA A 45 -7.37 1.25 -8.04
N GLY A 46 -7.91 2.45 -8.17
CA GLY A 46 -9.28 2.76 -7.73
C GLY A 46 -10.35 1.96 -8.49
N VAL A 47 -10.26 1.91 -9.82
CA VAL A 47 -11.20 1.12 -10.64
C VAL A 47 -11.14 -0.36 -10.29
N SER A 48 -9.95 -0.91 -10.04
CA SER A 48 -9.75 -2.35 -9.76
C SER A 48 -10.42 -2.83 -8.46
N VAL A 49 -10.69 -1.92 -7.53
CA VAL A 49 -11.36 -2.20 -6.24
C VAL A 49 -12.77 -1.62 -6.17
N GLU A 50 -13.34 -1.22 -7.32
CA GLU A 50 -14.66 -0.61 -7.41
C GLU A 50 -14.81 0.59 -6.45
N MET A 51 -13.81 1.49 -6.42
CA MET A 51 -13.76 2.62 -5.52
C MET A 51 -15.01 3.48 -5.65
N MET A 52 -15.70 3.67 -4.55
CA MET A 52 -16.80 4.65 -4.42
C MET A 52 -16.15 6.02 -4.20
N TYR A 53 -16.05 6.79 -5.26
CA TYR A 53 -15.53 8.16 -5.19
C TYR A 53 -16.57 9.11 -4.64
N ASP A 54 -16.13 9.98 -3.75
CA ASP A 54 -16.97 10.95 -3.08
C ASP A 54 -16.50 12.36 -3.41
N ASP A 55 -17.45 13.25 -3.75
CA ASP A 55 -17.22 14.65 -4.10
C ASP A 55 -17.59 15.64 -2.98
N ASP A 56 -18.24 15.16 -1.90
CA ASP A 56 -18.68 16.00 -0.78
C ASP A 56 -17.62 16.16 0.32
N GLY A 57 -16.47 15.51 0.18
CA GLY A 57 -15.35 15.60 1.11
C GLY A 57 -15.42 14.65 2.30
N THR A 58 -16.33 13.66 2.29
CA THR A 58 -16.38 12.63 3.34
C THR A 58 -15.37 11.50 3.08
N GLY A 59 -14.81 11.42 1.87
CA GLY A 59 -13.74 10.52 1.47
C GLY A 59 -14.21 9.36 0.61
N SER A 60 -13.35 8.96 -0.34
CA SER A 60 -13.58 7.80 -1.20
C SER A 60 -13.31 6.51 -0.45
N GLY A 61 -14.06 5.44 -0.75
CA GLY A 61 -13.96 4.16 -0.05
C GLY A 61 -14.04 2.95 -0.96
N ALA A 62 -13.38 1.86 -0.55
CA ALA A 62 -13.51 0.54 -1.14
C ALA A 62 -13.39 -0.54 -0.04
N PHE A 63 -13.85 -1.73 -0.32
CA PHE A 63 -13.72 -2.83 0.63
C PHE A 63 -12.30 -3.43 0.57
N SER A 64 -11.60 -3.45 1.70
CA SER A 64 -10.25 -4.01 1.79
C SER A 64 -10.15 -5.49 1.38
N VAL A 65 -11.26 -6.22 1.43
CA VAL A 65 -11.36 -7.63 1.00
C VAL A 65 -11.26 -7.79 -0.51
N ASP A 66 -11.48 -6.74 -1.30
CA ASP A 66 -11.39 -6.77 -2.77
C ASP A 66 -9.97 -6.54 -3.28
N VAL A 67 -9.09 -5.97 -2.44
CA VAL A 67 -7.69 -5.70 -2.80
C VAL A 67 -6.92 -6.95 -3.24
N PRO A 68 -7.02 -8.13 -2.58
CA PRO A 68 -6.37 -9.35 -3.06
C PRO A 68 -6.82 -9.77 -4.46
N TYR A 69 -8.11 -9.63 -4.77
CA TYR A 69 -8.64 -9.91 -6.09
C TYR A 69 -8.06 -8.95 -7.14
N ALA A 70 -8.04 -7.66 -6.84
CA ALA A 70 -7.48 -6.63 -7.72
C ALA A 70 -6.00 -6.89 -8.02
N LEU A 71 -5.19 -7.15 -7.00
CA LEU A 71 -3.76 -7.45 -7.14
C LEU A 71 -3.53 -8.68 -8.04
N TYR A 72 -4.30 -9.75 -7.81
CA TYR A 72 -4.14 -10.99 -8.56
C TYR A 72 -4.59 -10.90 -10.01
N ASN A 73 -5.73 -10.24 -10.28
CA ASN A 73 -6.35 -10.24 -11.61
C ASN A 73 -5.87 -9.08 -12.50
N HIS A 74 -5.41 -7.97 -11.92
CA HIS A 74 -5.13 -6.74 -12.67
C HIS A 74 -3.68 -6.28 -12.59
N PHE A 75 -2.89 -6.73 -11.61
CA PHE A 75 -1.54 -6.22 -11.38
C PHE A 75 -0.45 -7.30 -11.32
N ASP A 76 -0.74 -8.52 -11.79
CA ASP A 76 0.23 -9.63 -11.84
C ASP A 76 0.85 -10.03 -10.50
N TYR A 77 0.13 -9.83 -9.40
CA TYR A 77 0.54 -10.33 -8.09
C TYR A 77 0.11 -11.78 -7.86
N ALA A 78 0.86 -12.49 -7.02
CA ALA A 78 0.48 -13.80 -6.54
C ALA A 78 -0.77 -13.72 -5.65
N SER A 79 -1.44 -14.85 -5.47
CA SER A 79 -2.61 -14.91 -4.60
C SER A 79 -2.23 -14.57 -3.16
N CYS A 80 -2.95 -13.64 -2.57
CA CYS A 80 -2.87 -13.26 -1.17
C CYS A 80 -4.29 -13.14 -0.59
N ASN A 81 -4.41 -12.89 0.71
CA ASN A 81 -5.71 -12.78 1.37
C ASN A 81 -5.71 -11.67 2.42
N PHE A 82 -6.84 -10.99 2.55
CA PHE A 82 -7.07 -10.09 3.67
C PHE A 82 -7.30 -10.92 4.96
N LYS A 83 -6.53 -10.63 5.99
CA LYS A 83 -6.60 -11.30 7.29
C LYS A 83 -7.07 -10.30 8.36
N PRO A 84 -8.25 -10.49 8.97
CA PRO A 84 -8.63 -9.72 10.15
C PRO A 84 -7.72 -10.10 11.33
N ARG A 85 -7.43 -9.13 12.20
CA ARG A 85 -6.62 -9.34 13.40
C ARG A 85 -7.44 -10.02 14.49
N THR A 86 -7.42 -11.34 14.49
CA THR A 86 -8.12 -12.19 15.48
C THR A 86 -7.18 -12.86 16.47
N VAL A 87 -5.89 -12.58 16.38
CA VAL A 87 -4.82 -13.15 17.22
C VAL A 87 -4.26 -12.13 18.21
N SER A 88 -3.44 -12.58 19.17
CA SER A 88 -2.76 -11.68 20.10
C SER A 88 -1.80 -10.73 19.36
N SER A 89 -1.45 -9.60 20.01
CA SER A 89 -0.48 -8.66 19.44
C SER A 89 0.85 -9.31 19.12
N GLN A 90 1.36 -10.17 19.99
CA GLN A 90 2.65 -10.86 19.77
C GLN A 90 2.63 -11.74 18.51
N VAL A 91 1.53 -12.46 18.26
CA VAL A 91 1.39 -13.28 17.04
C VAL A 91 1.22 -12.38 15.81
N TRP A 92 0.45 -11.30 15.95
CA TRP A 92 0.27 -10.32 14.87
C TRP A 92 1.60 -9.67 14.47
N ASP A 93 2.36 -9.23 15.46
CA ASP A 93 3.69 -8.62 15.27
C ASP A 93 4.65 -9.60 14.59
N SER A 94 4.57 -10.92 14.90
CA SER A 94 5.39 -11.91 14.20
C SER A 94 5.04 -12.03 12.71
N TYR A 95 3.77 -11.90 12.32
CA TYR A 95 3.37 -11.85 10.90
C TYR A 95 3.90 -10.62 10.19
N ILE A 96 3.84 -9.45 10.86
CA ILE A 96 4.40 -8.21 10.32
C ILE A 96 5.91 -8.37 10.11
N MET A 97 6.64 -8.82 11.13
CA MET A 97 8.10 -9.01 11.05
C MET A 97 8.48 -9.97 9.93
N GLU A 98 7.82 -11.13 9.82
CA GLU A 98 8.07 -12.12 8.77
C GLU A 98 7.92 -11.50 7.37
N ALA A 99 6.86 -10.74 7.12
CA ALA A 99 6.65 -10.08 5.84
C ALA A 99 7.72 -9.03 5.54
N LEU A 100 8.05 -8.18 6.53
CA LEU A 100 9.04 -7.12 6.36
C LEU A 100 10.47 -7.64 6.21
N GLU A 101 10.85 -8.72 6.91
CA GLU A 101 12.14 -9.40 6.71
C GLU A 101 12.26 -9.97 5.29
N MET A 102 11.15 -10.41 4.70
CA MET A 102 11.08 -10.82 3.30
C MET A 102 10.96 -9.62 2.34
N ARG A 103 11.05 -8.38 2.84
CA ARG A 103 10.91 -7.13 2.07
C ARG A 103 9.59 -7.02 1.34
N ARG A 104 8.51 -7.47 1.97
CA ARG A 104 7.16 -7.37 1.46
C ARG A 104 6.40 -6.30 2.24
N PRO A 105 6.02 -5.19 1.60
CA PRO A 105 5.14 -4.23 2.24
C PRO A 105 3.78 -4.87 2.51
N ILE A 106 3.11 -4.37 3.55
CA ILE A 106 1.85 -4.90 4.03
C ILE A 106 0.77 -3.86 3.79
N PHE A 107 -0.30 -4.23 3.10
CA PHE A 107 -1.52 -3.43 3.09
C PHE A 107 -2.20 -3.57 4.45
N TYR A 108 -2.52 -2.46 5.07
CA TYR A 108 -3.13 -2.40 6.38
C TYR A 108 -4.45 -1.63 6.31
N ALA A 109 -5.44 -2.03 7.08
CA ALA A 109 -6.70 -1.30 7.19
C ALA A 109 -7.22 -1.36 8.63
N GLY A 110 -7.93 -0.33 9.02
CA GLY A 110 -8.55 -0.26 10.34
C GLY A 110 -9.56 0.87 10.44
N THR A 111 -10.19 0.96 11.59
CA THR A 111 -11.18 1.99 11.93
C THR A 111 -10.64 2.86 13.06
N SER A 112 -10.75 4.18 12.95
CA SER A 112 -10.36 5.12 13.99
C SER A 112 -11.29 5.01 15.20
N LYS A 113 -10.91 5.64 16.30
CA LYS A 113 -11.78 5.71 17.50
C LYS A 113 -13.06 6.50 17.25
N GLU A 114 -13.03 7.41 16.30
CA GLU A 114 -14.16 8.26 15.88
C GLU A 114 -15.05 7.60 14.83
N GLY A 115 -14.65 6.40 14.33
CA GLY A 115 -15.47 5.56 13.44
C GLY A 115 -15.11 5.67 11.93
N GLY A 116 -14.11 6.48 11.54
CA GLY A 116 -13.65 6.56 10.15
C GLY A 116 -12.72 5.39 9.80
N GLY A 117 -12.97 4.72 8.66
CA GLY A 117 -12.08 3.69 8.13
C GLY A 117 -10.92 4.29 7.35
N HIS A 118 -9.75 3.62 7.33
CA HIS A 118 -8.61 4.00 6.51
C HIS A 118 -7.78 2.79 6.10
N ALA A 119 -7.20 2.87 4.89
CA ALA A 119 -6.24 1.92 4.38
C ALA A 119 -4.86 2.60 4.25
N PHE A 120 -3.81 1.92 4.67
CA PHE A 120 -2.45 2.45 4.73
C PHE A 120 -1.42 1.33 4.55
N VAL A 121 -0.15 1.67 4.56
CA VAL A 121 0.94 0.71 4.33
C VAL A 121 1.79 0.56 5.59
N CYS A 122 2.17 -0.68 5.91
CA CYS A 122 3.27 -0.95 6.84
C CYS A 122 4.46 -1.46 6.01
N ASP A 123 5.58 -0.74 6.02
CA ASP A 123 6.69 -0.93 5.09
C ASP A 123 8.07 -1.03 5.74
N GLY A 124 8.14 -0.97 7.08
CA GLY A 124 9.41 -1.05 7.77
C GLY A 124 9.30 -1.31 9.27
N TYR A 125 10.42 -1.47 9.92
CA TYR A 125 10.55 -1.55 11.38
C TYR A 125 11.89 -0.96 11.84
N ASP A 126 11.95 -0.55 13.11
CA ASP A 126 13.16 -0.03 13.73
C ASP A 126 13.83 -1.06 14.67
N GLU A 127 14.97 -0.68 15.23
CA GLU A 127 15.73 -1.51 16.18
C GLU A 127 15.01 -1.76 17.52
N ASN A 128 13.98 -0.96 17.84
CA ASN A 128 13.16 -1.12 19.03
C ASN A 128 11.94 -2.01 18.80
N GLY A 129 11.76 -2.53 17.57
CA GLY A 129 10.61 -3.35 17.18
C GLY A 129 9.33 -2.55 16.95
N LEU A 130 9.43 -1.25 16.68
CA LEU A 130 8.33 -0.43 16.21
C LEU A 130 8.21 -0.54 14.70
N PHE A 131 6.98 -0.60 14.20
CA PHE A 131 6.69 -0.72 12.78
C PHE A 131 6.45 0.64 12.16
N HIS A 132 7.01 0.86 10.96
CA HIS A 132 6.77 2.05 10.18
C HIS A 132 5.45 1.96 9.43
N TYR A 133 4.61 2.99 9.60
CA TYR A 133 3.35 3.12 8.89
C TYR A 133 3.36 4.39 8.04
N ASN A 134 2.94 4.22 6.77
CA ASN A 134 2.70 5.30 5.83
C ASN A 134 1.18 5.42 5.61
N TYR A 135 0.61 6.50 6.09
CA TYR A 135 -0.84 6.74 6.03
C TYR A 135 -1.31 7.30 4.68
N GLY A 136 -0.40 7.59 3.74
CA GLY A 136 -0.76 8.11 2.43
C GLY A 136 -1.13 9.60 2.41
N TRP A 137 -0.83 10.36 3.47
CA TRP A 137 -1.17 11.78 3.62
C TRP A 137 0.03 12.69 3.41
N SER A 138 0.79 12.45 2.34
CA SER A 138 1.98 13.23 1.99
C SER A 138 3.00 13.33 3.14
N GLY A 139 3.17 12.23 3.88
CA GLY A 139 4.08 12.13 5.03
C GLY A 139 3.48 12.61 6.36
N SER A 140 2.27 13.15 6.36
CA SER A 140 1.61 13.56 7.60
C SER A 140 1.15 12.34 8.39
N GLY A 141 1.59 12.25 9.66
CA GLY A 141 1.26 11.13 10.54
C GLY A 141 2.13 9.88 10.35
N ASP A 142 2.94 9.82 9.29
CA ASP A 142 3.85 8.70 9.06
C ASP A 142 4.87 8.58 10.20
N GLY A 143 5.21 7.34 10.57
CA GLY A 143 6.18 7.14 11.64
C GLY A 143 6.22 5.70 12.16
N TYR A 144 6.97 5.52 13.24
CA TYR A 144 7.19 4.25 13.90
C TYR A 144 6.29 4.08 15.12
N PHE A 145 5.44 3.06 15.10
CA PHE A 145 4.48 2.79 16.17
C PHE A 145 4.44 1.31 16.51
N ALA A 146 4.07 0.99 17.75
CA ALA A 146 3.66 -0.37 18.07
C ALA A 146 2.37 -0.72 17.32
N SER A 147 2.17 -1.97 16.93
CA SER A 147 0.98 -2.41 16.19
C SER A 147 -0.34 -2.17 16.94
N THR A 148 -0.25 -1.89 18.23
CA THR A 148 -1.38 -1.56 19.13
C THR A 148 -1.57 -0.06 19.35
N ALA A 149 -0.68 0.78 18.82
CA ALA A 149 -0.66 2.24 19.05
C ALA A 149 -0.82 3.04 17.76
N ILE A 150 -1.43 2.46 16.75
CA ILE A 150 -1.76 3.11 15.47
C ILE A 150 -3.06 3.93 15.58
N ASP A 151 -3.25 4.89 14.69
CA ASP A 151 -4.42 5.78 14.69
C ASP A 151 -5.74 5.08 14.36
N TYR A 152 -5.68 3.89 13.73
CA TYR A 152 -6.83 3.06 13.35
C TYR A 152 -6.81 1.70 14.07
N PRO A 153 -7.02 1.67 15.40
CA PRO A 153 -6.82 0.48 16.21
C PRO A 153 -7.96 -0.53 16.19
N ASN A 154 -9.14 -0.16 15.66
CA ASN A 154 -10.33 -1.00 15.63
C ASN A 154 -10.47 -1.71 14.28
N ASP A 155 -11.13 -2.86 14.26
CA ASP A 155 -11.41 -3.66 13.06
C ASP A 155 -10.17 -3.86 12.17
N VAL A 156 -9.01 -3.97 12.80
CA VAL A 156 -7.73 -4.07 12.10
C VAL A 156 -7.68 -5.35 11.27
N GLY A 157 -7.22 -5.19 10.04
CA GLY A 157 -6.86 -6.28 9.14
C GLY A 157 -5.71 -5.88 8.23
N ALA A 158 -5.10 -6.89 7.61
CA ALA A 158 -3.96 -6.67 6.73
C ALA A 158 -3.89 -7.71 5.61
N ILE A 159 -3.17 -7.38 4.55
CA ILE A 159 -2.79 -8.33 3.50
C ILE A 159 -1.28 -8.49 3.59
N PHE A 160 -0.87 -9.71 3.91
CA PHE A 160 0.51 -10.16 3.90
C PHE A 160 0.82 -10.87 2.58
N ASP A 161 2.10 -11.16 2.36
CA ASP A 161 2.57 -11.92 1.19
C ASP A 161 2.25 -11.27 -0.16
N ILE A 162 2.20 -9.93 -0.20
CA ILE A 162 2.06 -9.17 -1.43
C ILE A 162 3.37 -9.32 -2.23
N MET A 163 3.33 -10.13 -3.29
CA MET A 163 4.49 -10.39 -4.15
C MET A 163 4.07 -10.61 -5.60
N PRO A 164 4.88 -10.21 -6.60
CA PRO A 164 4.61 -10.51 -8.00
C PRO A 164 4.56 -12.01 -8.29
N LYS A 165 3.74 -12.43 -9.25
CA LYS A 165 3.60 -13.85 -9.67
C LYS A 165 4.93 -14.50 -10.08
N GLU A 166 5.83 -13.77 -10.72
CA GLU A 166 7.13 -14.28 -11.14
C GLU A 166 8.05 -14.62 -9.96
N VAL A 167 8.01 -13.82 -8.89
CA VAL A 167 8.80 -14.08 -7.65
C VAL A 167 8.30 -15.35 -6.97
N HIS A 168 7.01 -15.64 -7.06
CA HIS A 168 6.44 -16.86 -6.51
C HIS A 168 6.91 -18.14 -7.24
N LYS A 169 7.27 -18.03 -8.53
CA LYS A 169 7.80 -19.17 -9.33
C LYS A 169 9.30 -19.39 -9.08
N ASN A 170 10.05 -18.37 -8.65
CA ASN A 170 11.51 -18.38 -8.50
C ASN A 170 11.93 -18.15 -7.06
N THR A 171 11.49 -18.98 -6.11
CA THR A 171 11.82 -18.87 -4.68
C THR A 171 13.31 -19.04 -4.32
N SER A 172 14.21 -19.12 -5.31
CA SER A 172 15.65 -19.26 -5.10
C SER A 172 16.45 -17.94 -5.21
N GLU A 173 15.88 -16.86 -5.65
CA GLU A 173 16.59 -15.57 -5.73
C GLU A 173 15.80 -14.44 -5.06
N ALA A 174 16.18 -14.14 -3.80
CA ALA A 174 15.78 -12.89 -3.16
C ALA A 174 16.33 -11.67 -3.95
N PRO A 175 15.60 -10.53 -4.01
CA PRO A 175 16.11 -9.31 -4.64
C PRO A 175 17.46 -8.92 -4.07
N LYS A 176 18.49 -8.73 -4.93
CA LYS A 176 19.88 -8.62 -4.50
C LYS A 176 20.29 -7.25 -3.94
N HIS A 177 19.47 -6.23 -4.04
CA HIS A 177 19.79 -4.90 -3.50
C HIS A 177 18.57 -4.16 -2.95
N PHE A 178 18.59 -4.03 -1.64
CA PHE A 178 17.85 -3.01 -0.91
C PHE A 178 18.90 -2.05 -0.32
N GLU A 179 18.88 -0.81 -0.72
CA GLU A 179 19.75 0.22 -0.17
C GLU A 179 18.90 1.23 0.58
N VAL A 180 19.09 1.29 1.89
CA VAL A 180 18.54 2.38 2.72
C VAL A 180 19.52 3.55 2.60
N VAL A 181 19.12 4.59 1.90
CA VAL A 181 19.91 5.81 1.77
C VAL A 181 19.39 6.83 2.79
N PRO A 182 20.24 7.34 3.71
CA PRO A 182 19.84 8.44 4.56
C PRO A 182 19.53 9.68 3.70
N ALA A 183 18.32 10.20 3.80
CA ALA A 183 18.01 11.49 3.20
C ALA A 183 18.65 12.62 4.03
N GLU A 184 19.08 13.69 3.39
CA GLU A 184 19.82 14.80 4.01
C GLU A 184 19.07 15.56 5.12
N ASN A 185 17.85 15.15 5.48
CA ASN A 185 17.02 15.78 6.51
C ASN A 185 16.43 14.78 7.53
N ASN A 186 17.20 13.78 7.95
CA ASN A 186 16.78 12.79 8.97
C ASN A 186 15.53 11.96 8.64
N ALA A 187 15.08 11.88 7.40
CA ALA A 187 14.09 10.94 6.96
C ALA A 187 14.79 9.74 6.26
N LEU A 188 14.46 8.53 6.65
CA LEU A 188 14.92 7.33 5.95
C LEU A 188 14.07 7.15 4.68
N SER A 189 14.69 7.17 3.53
CA SER A 189 14.03 6.83 2.27
C SER A 189 14.50 5.46 1.79
N ALA A 190 13.55 4.61 1.41
CA ALA A 190 13.85 3.31 0.80
C ALA A 190 13.81 3.44 -0.72
N LYS A 191 14.90 3.06 -1.40
CA LYS A 191 14.97 3.01 -2.86
C LYS A 191 14.89 1.55 -3.29
N LEU A 192 13.80 1.18 -3.97
CA LEU A 192 13.68 -0.12 -4.62
C LEU A 192 14.30 -0.03 -6.02
N SER A 193 15.32 -0.83 -6.29
CA SER A 193 15.84 -0.99 -7.64
C SER A 193 15.70 -2.45 -8.07
N TRP A 194 15.01 -2.65 -9.17
CA TRP A 194 14.90 -3.93 -9.86
C TRP A 194 15.96 -3.98 -10.97
N LYS A 195 16.75 -5.02 -11.01
CA LYS A 195 17.52 -5.46 -12.18
C LYS A 195 17.26 -6.91 -12.42
#